data_5a2e9f35a5b5bf9ebf7d541f7e74fce6
#
_entry.id   5a2e9f35a5b5bf9ebf7d541f7e74fce6
#
_cell.length_a   1.000
_cell.length_b   1.000
_cell.length_c   1.000
_cell.angle_alpha   90.00
_cell.angle_beta   90.00
_cell.angle_gamma   90.00
#
_symmetry.space_group_name_H-M   'P 1'
#
loop_
_entity.id
_entity.type
_entity.pdbx_description
1 polymer ?
#
loop_
_entity_poly.entity_id
_entity_poly.type
_entity_poly.pdbx_seq_one_letter_code
_entity_poly.pdbx_strand_id
1 'polypeptide(L)'
;MIEIIKDIYYVGVNDRKKEKFEGLWPLPNGVSYNSYLIVDEKVCLIDTVEADFFTQFIENIREVIGDRPIDYIVTNHMEPDHSGSFGLMRQYYPNVQVVGNKKSFDLLKGFYGMEGCEYEVKHGDQLSLGKHTLKFFLTPMVHWPETMMTLDTSNNMLFSGDAFGCFGALNGGLLDSEINCEHFWLEMVRYYSNIVGKYGTPVQNALKKLANEKIDYICSTHGPVWHEQLQKVVAMYDRMSKYEAEDGLVICYGTMYGNTERMAEVIARAASQAGVKNIVVYNVSKTHHSYIIRDVFRYRALIVGAPTYNTGLYHEMDVLLSELANRDIKNHLIGWFGSYGWASKAVQKIGEWNENGLHFEPVGTPVEMKQALSTEVAEQCRALGKAMAERLAQG
;
A
#
# COMPACT_ATOMS: atom_id res chain seq x y z
N MET A 1 1.11 -23.05 -14.52
CA MET A 1 1.99 -21.87 -14.72
C MET A 1 1.53 -21.05 -15.92
N ILE A 2 1.96 -19.78 -16.06
CA ILE A 2 1.58 -18.88 -17.15
C ILE A 2 2.86 -18.33 -17.79
N GLU A 3 3.03 -18.52 -19.10
CA GLU A 3 4.09 -17.83 -19.86
C GLU A 3 3.65 -16.39 -20.13
N ILE A 4 4.39 -15.41 -19.60
CA ILE A 4 4.08 -13.98 -19.79
C ILE A 4 4.54 -13.52 -21.16
N ILE A 5 5.79 -13.81 -21.46
CA ILE A 5 6.45 -13.68 -22.75
C ILE A 5 7.41 -14.86 -22.88
N LYS A 6 7.96 -15.05 -24.07
CA LYS A 6 8.89 -16.16 -24.33
C LYS A 6 10.02 -16.20 -23.30
N ASP A 7 10.24 -17.38 -22.73
CA ASP A 7 11.29 -17.69 -21.75
C ASP A 7 11.07 -17.06 -20.35
N ILE A 8 9.95 -16.32 -20.08
CA ILE A 8 9.60 -15.74 -18.79
C ILE A 8 8.21 -16.21 -18.33
N TYR A 9 8.16 -16.83 -17.16
CA TYR A 9 6.99 -17.53 -16.62
C TYR A 9 6.59 -16.98 -15.25
N TYR A 10 5.29 -16.83 -15.02
CA TYR A 10 4.73 -16.66 -13.69
C TYR A 10 4.60 -18.02 -13.00
N VAL A 11 5.20 -18.13 -11.82
CA VAL A 11 5.18 -19.35 -11.01
C VAL A 11 4.62 -19.10 -9.59
N GLY A 12 4.11 -17.90 -9.34
CA GLY A 12 3.52 -17.49 -8.06
C GLY A 12 2.24 -18.23 -7.69
N VAL A 13 1.65 -17.82 -6.57
CA VAL A 13 0.45 -18.43 -5.98
C VAL A 13 -0.56 -17.39 -5.54
N ASN A 14 -1.82 -17.82 -5.36
CA ASN A 14 -2.88 -17.01 -4.77
C ASN A 14 -3.24 -17.51 -3.37
N ASP A 15 -3.18 -16.63 -2.37
CA ASP A 15 -3.67 -16.90 -1.02
C ASP A 15 -5.08 -16.31 -0.85
N ARG A 16 -6.06 -17.17 -0.72
CA ARG A 16 -7.46 -16.80 -0.45
C ARG A 16 -7.89 -17.13 0.98
N LYS A 17 -6.94 -17.57 1.83
CA LYS A 17 -7.21 -18.03 3.19
C LYS A 17 -6.72 -17.04 4.24
N LYS A 18 -5.69 -16.26 3.92
CA LYS A 18 -5.10 -15.28 4.85
C LYS A 18 -6.12 -14.17 5.11
N GLU A 19 -6.47 -13.99 6.38
CA GLU A 19 -7.45 -12.99 6.80
C GLU A 19 -6.86 -11.58 6.81
N LYS A 20 -5.57 -11.45 7.16
CA LYS A 20 -4.89 -10.16 7.30
C LYS A 20 -3.46 -10.22 6.76
N PHE A 21 -3.08 -9.24 5.96
CA PHE A 21 -1.70 -8.98 5.57
C PHE A 21 -0.94 -8.36 6.74
N GLU A 22 0.31 -8.78 6.98
CA GLU A 22 1.13 -8.38 8.14
C GLU A 22 0.41 -8.55 9.51
N GLY A 23 -0.64 -9.37 9.58
CA GLY A 23 -1.48 -9.47 10.79
C GLY A 23 -2.37 -8.24 11.05
N LEU A 24 -2.32 -7.22 10.22
CA LEU A 24 -2.99 -5.93 10.39
C LEU A 24 -4.10 -5.69 9.38
N TRP A 25 -3.84 -5.84 8.08
CA TRP A 25 -4.68 -5.34 7.00
C TRP A 25 -5.63 -6.41 6.46
N PRO A 26 -6.95 -6.29 6.59
CA PRO A 26 -7.90 -7.29 6.11
C PRO A 26 -7.76 -7.58 4.62
N LEU A 27 -7.84 -8.85 4.26
CA LEU A 27 -7.74 -9.37 2.88
C LEU A 27 -9.05 -10.04 2.42
N PRO A 28 -10.16 -9.30 2.27
CA PRO A 28 -11.45 -9.91 1.89
C PRO A 28 -11.41 -10.58 0.51
N ASN A 29 -10.50 -10.15 -0.36
CA ASN A 29 -10.28 -10.70 -1.69
C ASN A 29 -8.97 -11.50 -1.80
N GLY A 30 -8.36 -11.88 -0.66
CA GLY A 30 -7.06 -12.54 -0.62
C GLY A 30 -5.90 -11.66 -1.07
N VAL A 31 -4.79 -12.31 -1.43
CA VAL A 31 -3.57 -11.69 -1.96
C VAL A 31 -2.87 -12.68 -2.90
N SER A 32 -2.13 -12.20 -3.89
CA SER A 32 -1.21 -13.02 -4.67
C SER A 32 0.22 -12.84 -4.16
N TYR A 33 0.99 -13.92 -4.16
CA TYR A 33 2.44 -13.89 -3.98
C TYR A 33 3.06 -14.21 -5.33
N ASN A 34 3.52 -13.18 -6.01
CA ASN A 34 4.03 -13.31 -7.37
C ASN A 34 5.51 -13.63 -7.36
N SER A 35 5.88 -14.64 -8.11
CA SER A 35 7.24 -15.02 -8.39
C SER A 35 7.38 -15.33 -9.86
N TYR A 36 8.54 -15.05 -10.43
CA TYR A 36 8.76 -15.13 -11.85
C TYR A 36 10.00 -15.98 -12.16
N LEU A 37 9.95 -16.78 -13.19
CA LEU A 37 11.02 -17.68 -13.59
C LEU A 37 11.51 -17.31 -15.00
N ILE A 38 12.79 -17.01 -15.12
CA ILE A 38 13.46 -16.74 -16.40
C ILE A 38 14.27 -18.00 -16.78
N VAL A 39 13.94 -18.56 -17.94
CA VAL A 39 14.55 -19.80 -18.43
C VAL A 39 15.47 -19.50 -19.60
N ASP A 40 16.77 -19.48 -19.34
CA ASP A 40 17.80 -19.17 -20.32
C ASP A 40 18.97 -20.18 -20.20
N GLU A 41 20.19 -19.84 -20.61
CA GLU A 41 21.39 -20.64 -20.34
C GLU A 41 21.54 -20.87 -18.83
N LYS A 42 21.27 -19.83 -18.04
CA LYS A 42 21.07 -19.86 -16.61
C LYS A 42 19.60 -19.69 -16.26
N VAL A 43 19.10 -20.48 -15.31
CA VAL A 43 17.74 -20.35 -14.77
C VAL A 43 17.75 -19.41 -13.59
N CYS A 44 16.93 -18.37 -13.65
CA CYS A 44 16.81 -17.37 -12.61
C CYS A 44 15.38 -17.26 -12.10
N LEU A 45 15.22 -17.40 -10.80
CA LEU A 45 13.96 -17.13 -10.09
C LEU A 45 13.99 -15.73 -9.51
N ILE A 46 12.89 -14.99 -9.64
CA ILE A 46 12.74 -13.64 -9.09
C ILE A 46 11.75 -13.71 -7.93
N ASP A 47 12.24 -13.43 -6.73
CA ASP A 47 11.54 -13.55 -5.45
C ASP A 47 10.98 -14.98 -5.23
N THR A 48 10.45 -15.27 -4.05
CA THR A 48 9.78 -16.53 -3.74
C THR A 48 8.36 -16.25 -3.24
N VAL A 49 7.77 -17.15 -2.50
CA VAL A 49 6.44 -17.01 -1.92
C VAL A 49 6.46 -17.35 -0.44
N GLU A 50 5.40 -17.02 0.28
CA GLU A 50 5.20 -17.42 1.67
C GLU A 50 5.36 -18.94 1.84
N ALA A 51 6.01 -19.37 2.91
CA ALA A 51 6.41 -20.77 3.15
C ALA A 51 5.24 -21.77 3.12
N ASP A 52 4.06 -21.36 3.54
CA ASP A 52 2.86 -22.20 3.53
C ASP A 52 2.44 -22.65 2.13
N PHE A 53 2.87 -21.95 1.10
CA PHE A 53 2.57 -22.25 -0.31
C PHE A 53 3.71 -22.96 -1.04
N PHE A 54 4.78 -23.36 -0.33
CA PHE A 54 5.97 -23.92 -0.95
C PHE A 54 5.67 -25.15 -1.84
N THR A 55 4.79 -26.05 -1.43
CA THR A 55 4.45 -27.24 -2.22
C THR A 55 3.89 -26.86 -3.58
N GLN A 56 2.91 -25.97 -3.64
CA GLN A 56 2.35 -25.49 -4.90
C GLN A 56 3.40 -24.72 -5.72
N PHE A 57 4.21 -23.92 -5.04
CA PHE A 57 5.26 -23.14 -5.69
C PHE A 57 6.30 -24.01 -6.39
N ILE A 58 6.81 -25.05 -5.73
CA ILE A 58 7.80 -25.95 -6.34
C ILE A 58 7.19 -26.79 -7.47
N GLU A 59 5.90 -27.13 -7.39
CA GLU A 59 5.17 -27.77 -8.49
C GLU A 59 5.09 -26.86 -9.70
N ASN A 60 4.72 -25.60 -9.54
CA ASN A 60 4.67 -24.59 -10.60
C ASN A 60 6.06 -24.42 -11.28
N ILE A 61 7.13 -24.37 -10.49
CA ILE A 61 8.50 -24.28 -11.03
C ILE A 61 8.83 -25.52 -11.85
N ARG A 62 8.60 -26.72 -11.31
CA ARG A 62 8.91 -27.98 -11.97
C ARG A 62 8.11 -28.21 -13.24
N GLU A 63 6.91 -27.72 -13.33
CA GLU A 63 6.10 -27.76 -14.56
C GLU A 63 6.83 -27.02 -15.71
N VAL A 64 7.61 -25.98 -15.40
CA VAL A 64 8.37 -25.23 -16.41
C VAL A 64 9.71 -25.87 -16.74
N ILE A 65 10.52 -26.16 -15.71
CA ILE A 65 11.93 -26.55 -15.90
C ILE A 65 12.23 -28.04 -15.66
N GLY A 66 11.24 -28.82 -15.22
CA GLY A 66 11.46 -30.22 -14.84
C GLY A 66 12.49 -30.36 -13.72
N ASP A 67 13.51 -31.16 -13.96
CA ASP A 67 14.62 -31.40 -13.02
C ASP A 67 15.82 -30.48 -13.26
N ARG A 68 15.70 -29.49 -14.15
CA ARG A 68 16.76 -28.50 -14.39
C ARG A 68 17.01 -27.69 -13.13
N PRO A 69 18.29 -27.43 -12.72
CA PRO A 69 18.61 -26.64 -11.55
C PRO A 69 18.27 -25.16 -11.77
N ILE A 70 17.98 -24.48 -10.65
CA ILE A 70 17.95 -23.02 -10.58
C ILE A 70 19.36 -22.53 -10.23
N ASP A 71 19.91 -21.64 -11.06
CA ASP A 71 21.24 -21.06 -10.83
C ASP A 71 21.18 -19.88 -9.86
N TYR A 72 20.16 -19.02 -10.00
CA TYR A 72 20.01 -17.80 -9.23
C TYR A 72 18.59 -17.63 -8.67
N ILE A 73 18.51 -17.10 -7.45
CA ILE A 73 17.28 -16.50 -6.91
C ILE A 73 17.60 -15.03 -6.64
N VAL A 74 17.00 -14.14 -7.41
CA VAL A 74 17.06 -12.70 -7.14
C VAL A 74 16.07 -12.36 -6.04
N THR A 75 16.52 -11.64 -5.00
CA THR A 75 15.63 -11.13 -3.95
C THR A 75 15.50 -9.63 -4.06
N ASN A 76 14.35 -9.17 -4.54
CA ASN A 76 14.03 -7.75 -4.55
C ASN A 76 13.62 -7.27 -3.16
N HIS A 77 13.00 -8.15 -2.36
CA HIS A 77 12.52 -7.84 -1.02
C HIS A 77 12.62 -9.06 -0.08
N MET A 78 12.97 -8.82 1.18
CA MET A 78 13.24 -9.85 2.18
C MET A 78 12.09 -10.07 3.18
N GLU A 79 10.94 -9.46 2.98
CA GLU A 79 9.75 -9.74 3.80
C GLU A 79 9.34 -11.22 3.63
N PRO A 80 8.92 -11.92 4.71
CA PRO A 80 8.70 -13.36 4.69
C PRO A 80 7.68 -13.87 3.67
N ASP A 81 6.74 -13.06 3.22
CA ASP A 81 5.79 -13.43 2.17
C ASP A 81 6.43 -13.53 0.76
N HIS A 82 7.65 -12.97 0.57
CA HIS A 82 8.48 -13.09 -0.64
C HIS A 82 9.74 -13.91 -0.42
N SER A 83 10.13 -14.10 0.83
CA SER A 83 11.39 -14.76 1.18
C SER A 83 11.19 -16.03 2.00
N GLY A 84 10.00 -16.32 2.49
CA GLY A 84 9.72 -17.45 3.39
C GLY A 84 10.08 -18.82 2.84
N SER A 85 10.14 -18.96 1.53
CA SER A 85 10.50 -20.21 0.87
C SER A 85 12.01 -20.39 0.63
N PHE A 86 12.89 -19.41 0.93
CA PHE A 86 14.33 -19.50 0.63
C PHE A 86 15.01 -20.73 1.23
N GLY A 87 14.76 -21.03 2.52
CA GLY A 87 15.35 -22.19 3.17
C GLY A 87 14.97 -23.52 2.52
N LEU A 88 13.72 -23.65 2.09
CA LEU A 88 13.23 -24.83 1.37
C LEU A 88 13.79 -24.89 -0.07
N MET A 89 13.84 -23.74 -0.77
CA MET A 89 14.44 -23.66 -2.11
C MET A 89 15.90 -24.13 -2.09
N ARG A 90 16.70 -23.76 -1.08
CA ARG A 90 18.07 -24.24 -0.97
C ARG A 90 18.18 -25.75 -0.71
N GLN A 91 17.22 -26.37 -0.05
CA GLN A 91 17.20 -27.83 0.10
C GLN A 91 16.94 -28.54 -1.24
N TYR A 92 16.09 -27.97 -2.10
CA TYR A 92 15.79 -28.51 -3.44
C TYR A 92 16.88 -28.18 -4.47
N TYR A 93 17.52 -27.01 -4.33
CA TYR A 93 18.56 -26.49 -5.24
C TYR A 93 19.81 -26.11 -4.43
N PRO A 94 20.63 -27.07 -3.96
CA PRO A 94 21.73 -26.81 -3.00
C PRO A 94 22.80 -25.83 -3.48
N ASN A 95 22.97 -25.72 -4.80
CA ASN A 95 23.99 -24.87 -5.44
C ASN A 95 23.44 -23.50 -5.87
N VAL A 96 22.17 -23.18 -5.56
CA VAL A 96 21.56 -21.92 -5.94
C VAL A 96 22.28 -20.74 -5.26
N GLN A 97 22.54 -19.68 -6.02
CA GLN A 97 23.07 -18.42 -5.51
C GLN A 97 21.92 -17.42 -5.29
N VAL A 98 21.91 -16.78 -4.15
CA VAL A 98 20.97 -15.69 -3.84
C VAL A 98 21.58 -14.37 -4.26
N VAL A 99 20.95 -13.71 -5.24
CA VAL A 99 21.36 -12.40 -5.75
C VAL A 99 20.65 -11.31 -4.97
N GLY A 100 21.40 -10.42 -4.34
CA GLY A 100 20.87 -9.36 -3.52
C GLY A 100 21.93 -8.35 -3.11
N ASN A 101 21.59 -7.39 -2.28
CA ASN A 101 22.56 -6.47 -1.71
C ASN A 101 22.96 -6.90 -0.29
N LYS A 102 23.96 -6.21 0.28
CA LYS A 102 24.49 -6.55 1.60
C LYS A 102 23.41 -6.62 2.69
N LYS A 103 22.41 -5.70 2.68
CA LYS A 103 21.34 -5.70 3.68
C LYS A 103 20.39 -6.88 3.49
N SER A 104 20.16 -7.30 2.24
CA SER A 104 19.38 -8.52 1.96
C SER A 104 20.04 -9.74 2.60
N PHE A 105 21.37 -9.83 2.56
CA PHE A 105 22.09 -10.95 3.17
C PHE A 105 22.13 -10.90 4.70
N ASP A 106 22.17 -9.71 5.30
CA ASP A 106 22.01 -9.55 6.76
C ASP A 106 20.65 -10.10 7.21
N LEU A 107 19.58 -9.85 6.44
CA LEU A 107 18.23 -10.39 6.70
C LEU A 107 18.13 -11.88 6.36
N LEU A 108 18.72 -12.34 5.27
CA LEU A 108 18.77 -13.74 4.87
C LEU A 108 19.39 -14.61 5.98
N LYS A 109 20.50 -14.13 6.55
CA LYS A 109 21.14 -14.75 7.71
C LYS A 109 20.25 -14.66 8.95
N GLY A 110 19.67 -13.48 9.23
CA GLY A 110 18.86 -13.25 10.42
C GLY A 110 17.59 -14.10 10.45
N PHE A 111 16.84 -14.15 9.36
CA PHE A 111 15.58 -14.89 9.27
C PHE A 111 15.77 -16.40 9.06
N TYR A 112 16.74 -16.81 8.23
CA TYR A 112 16.84 -18.18 7.72
C TYR A 112 18.14 -18.88 8.06
N GLY A 113 19.10 -18.22 8.72
CA GLY A 113 20.41 -18.79 9.03
C GLY A 113 21.23 -19.17 7.79
N MET A 114 20.93 -18.58 6.62
CA MET A 114 21.56 -18.92 5.34
C MET A 114 22.81 -18.05 5.12
N GLU A 115 23.91 -18.70 4.78
CA GLU A 115 25.19 -18.10 4.43
C GLU A 115 25.89 -18.94 3.34
N GLY A 116 26.88 -18.34 2.66
CA GLY A 116 27.72 -19.00 1.67
C GLY A 116 27.03 -19.25 0.33
N CYS A 117 25.95 -18.54 0.03
CA CYS A 117 25.25 -18.58 -1.26
C CYS A 117 25.04 -17.19 -1.85
N GLU A 118 25.68 -16.17 -1.32
CA GLU A 118 25.50 -14.78 -1.66
C GLU A 118 26.15 -14.42 -2.99
N TYR A 119 25.39 -13.73 -3.84
CA TYR A 119 25.89 -13.03 -5.03
C TYR A 119 25.53 -11.54 -4.87
N GLU A 120 26.49 -10.76 -4.35
CA GLU A 120 26.26 -9.34 -4.05
C GLU A 120 26.20 -8.50 -5.32
N VAL A 121 25.15 -7.64 -5.39
CA VAL A 121 24.97 -6.65 -6.45
C VAL A 121 24.82 -5.25 -5.88
N LYS A 122 25.23 -4.26 -6.67
CA LYS A 122 25.12 -2.83 -6.40
C LYS A 122 24.20 -2.16 -7.40
N HIS A 123 23.87 -0.90 -7.13
CA HIS A 123 23.06 -0.12 -8.06
C HIS A 123 23.75 0.01 -9.43
N GLY A 124 23.04 -0.41 -10.47
CA GLY A 124 23.51 -0.38 -11.86
C GLY A 124 24.29 -1.62 -12.30
N ASP A 125 24.63 -2.54 -11.40
CA ASP A 125 25.26 -3.81 -11.77
C ASP A 125 24.35 -4.64 -12.70
N GLN A 126 24.96 -5.51 -13.48
CA GLN A 126 24.27 -6.37 -14.42
C GLN A 126 24.67 -7.84 -14.22
N LEU A 127 23.73 -8.74 -14.46
CA LEU A 127 23.91 -10.19 -14.46
C LEU A 127 23.38 -10.76 -15.78
N SER A 128 24.26 -11.41 -16.57
CA SER A 128 23.85 -12.11 -17.79
C SER A 128 23.38 -13.54 -17.46
N LEU A 129 22.25 -13.93 -18.03
CA LEU A 129 21.71 -15.29 -17.96
C LEU A 129 21.91 -16.07 -19.26
N GLY A 130 22.46 -15.40 -20.28
CA GLY A 130 22.60 -15.84 -21.67
C GLY A 130 22.04 -14.79 -22.61
N LYS A 131 20.80 -14.92 -23.06
CA LYS A 131 20.07 -13.93 -23.87
C LYS A 131 19.52 -12.80 -23.00
N HIS A 132 19.12 -13.11 -21.78
CA HIS A 132 18.58 -12.15 -20.82
C HIS A 132 19.69 -11.50 -20.03
N THR A 133 19.55 -10.19 -19.76
CA THR A 133 20.47 -9.43 -18.91
C THR A 133 19.67 -8.66 -17.86
N LEU A 134 19.93 -8.98 -16.61
CA LEU A 134 19.31 -8.35 -15.45
C LEU A 134 20.12 -7.14 -14.99
N LYS A 135 19.49 -5.99 -14.81
CA LYS A 135 20.09 -4.77 -14.26
C LYS A 135 19.42 -4.43 -12.93
N PHE A 136 20.22 -4.09 -11.91
CA PHE A 136 19.73 -3.93 -10.55
C PHE A 136 19.67 -2.46 -10.12
N PHE A 137 18.53 -2.08 -9.51
CA PHE A 137 18.28 -0.74 -9.00
C PHE A 137 18.01 -0.80 -7.51
N LEU A 138 18.95 -0.33 -6.68
CA LEU A 138 18.70 -0.25 -5.25
C LEU A 138 17.67 0.85 -4.96
N THR A 139 16.58 0.48 -4.33
CA THR A 139 15.41 1.35 -4.00
C THR A 139 15.10 1.31 -2.50
N PRO A 140 16.07 1.66 -1.63
CA PRO A 140 15.93 1.49 -0.19
C PRO A 140 14.70 2.24 0.33
N MET A 141 14.01 1.66 1.30
CA MET A 141 12.79 2.15 1.92
C MET A 141 11.57 2.19 0.98
N VAL A 142 11.55 1.34 -0.06
CA VAL A 142 10.35 1.08 -0.85
C VAL A 142 9.97 -0.42 -0.69
N HIS A 143 9.51 -0.92 0.48
CA HIS A 143 9.33 -0.12 1.71
C HIS A 143 10.34 -0.46 2.84
N TRP A 144 11.21 -1.45 2.67
CA TRP A 144 12.28 -1.82 3.61
C TRP A 144 13.66 -1.32 3.15
N PRO A 145 14.68 -1.32 4.05
CA PRO A 145 15.98 -0.71 3.75
C PRO A 145 16.83 -1.46 2.70
N GLU A 146 16.54 -2.74 2.46
CA GLU A 146 17.26 -3.59 1.49
C GLU A 146 16.61 -3.64 0.12
N THR A 147 15.41 -3.10 -0.05
CA THR A 147 14.64 -3.27 -1.28
C THR A 147 15.41 -2.84 -2.52
N MET A 148 15.23 -3.59 -3.58
CA MET A 148 15.73 -3.28 -4.92
C MET A 148 14.69 -3.65 -5.98
N MET A 149 14.92 -3.20 -7.20
CA MET A 149 14.15 -3.59 -8.39
C MET A 149 15.10 -4.17 -9.42
N THR A 150 14.63 -5.14 -10.19
CA THR A 150 15.41 -5.83 -11.20
C THR A 150 14.77 -5.63 -12.56
N LEU A 151 15.52 -5.12 -13.53
CA LEU A 151 15.07 -4.92 -14.91
C LEU A 151 15.73 -5.95 -15.82
N ASP A 152 14.93 -6.81 -16.47
CA ASP A 152 15.40 -7.52 -17.66
C ASP A 152 15.47 -6.54 -18.82
N THR A 153 16.68 -6.12 -19.17
CA THR A 153 16.92 -5.14 -20.23
C THR A 153 16.68 -5.69 -21.63
N SER A 154 16.63 -7.02 -21.77
CA SER A 154 16.41 -7.68 -23.05
C SER A 154 14.94 -7.64 -23.47
N ASN A 155 14.02 -7.58 -22.51
CA ASN A 155 12.58 -7.55 -22.73
C ASN A 155 11.89 -6.33 -22.11
N ASN A 156 12.64 -5.39 -21.53
CA ASN A 156 12.12 -4.18 -20.84
C ASN A 156 11.13 -4.52 -19.72
N MET A 157 11.38 -5.61 -18.99
CA MET A 157 10.50 -6.12 -17.94
C MET A 157 11.06 -5.79 -16.56
N LEU A 158 10.34 -4.98 -15.80
CA LEU A 158 10.71 -4.56 -14.45
C LEU A 158 10.06 -5.47 -13.40
N PHE A 159 10.86 -6.17 -12.63
CA PHE A 159 10.46 -6.86 -11.42
C PHE A 159 10.64 -5.90 -10.25
N SER A 160 9.54 -5.36 -9.75
CA SER A 160 9.54 -4.17 -8.90
C SER A 160 9.51 -4.44 -7.39
N GLY A 161 9.50 -5.71 -6.98
CA GLY A 161 9.16 -6.04 -5.60
C GLY A 161 7.75 -5.54 -5.29
N ASP A 162 7.54 -5.00 -4.10
CA ASP A 162 6.24 -4.52 -3.64
C ASP A 162 5.75 -3.23 -4.31
N ALA A 163 6.67 -2.49 -4.91
CA ALA A 163 6.27 -1.29 -5.63
C ALA A 163 5.31 -1.63 -6.77
N PHE A 164 4.27 -0.82 -6.93
CA PHE A 164 3.19 -0.99 -7.89
C PHE A 164 2.27 -2.18 -7.61
N GLY A 165 2.44 -2.84 -6.46
CA GLY A 165 1.59 -3.92 -6.00
C GLY A 165 0.24 -3.47 -5.47
N CYS A 166 -0.67 -4.42 -5.30
CA CYS A 166 -1.98 -4.19 -4.73
C CYS A 166 -2.49 -5.44 -4.00
N PHE A 167 -3.38 -5.24 -3.02
CA PHE A 167 -4.10 -6.37 -2.44
C PHE A 167 -5.05 -7.00 -3.45
N GLY A 168 -5.42 -8.25 -3.19
CA GLY A 168 -6.32 -9.04 -4.01
C GLY A 168 -5.62 -10.20 -4.71
N ALA A 169 -6.22 -11.38 -4.63
CA ALA A 169 -5.81 -12.56 -5.39
C ALA A 169 -6.23 -12.41 -6.86
N LEU A 170 -5.42 -12.97 -7.77
CA LEU A 170 -5.72 -12.96 -9.19
C LEU A 170 -6.88 -13.91 -9.52
N ASN A 171 -7.79 -13.49 -10.40
CA ASN A 171 -9.00 -14.20 -10.76
C ASN A 171 -8.93 -14.77 -12.18
N GLY A 172 -7.94 -15.63 -12.43
CA GLY A 172 -7.78 -16.33 -13.71
C GLY A 172 -6.68 -15.71 -14.58
N GLY A 173 -6.84 -14.48 -15.04
CA GLY A 173 -5.80 -13.78 -15.81
C GLY A 173 -4.69 -13.22 -14.93
N LEU A 174 -3.56 -12.94 -15.55
CA LEU A 174 -2.36 -12.37 -14.90
C LEU A 174 -2.09 -10.93 -15.35
N LEU A 175 -2.17 -10.69 -16.68
CA LEU A 175 -1.91 -9.37 -17.24
C LEU A 175 -3.14 -8.47 -17.08
N ASP A 176 -2.89 -7.17 -16.94
CA ASP A 176 -3.93 -6.14 -16.86
C ASP A 176 -4.83 -6.09 -18.12
N SER A 177 -4.34 -6.59 -19.25
CA SER A 177 -5.11 -6.77 -20.49
C SER A 177 -6.08 -7.97 -20.45
N GLU A 178 -5.89 -8.93 -19.54
CA GLU A 178 -6.67 -10.16 -19.44
C GLU A 178 -7.78 -10.08 -18.38
N ILE A 179 -7.75 -9.06 -17.51
CA ILE A 179 -8.60 -8.95 -16.34
C ILE A 179 -9.30 -7.60 -16.27
N ASN A 180 -10.41 -7.55 -15.53
CA ASN A 180 -11.02 -6.28 -15.13
C ASN A 180 -10.25 -5.72 -13.92
N CYS A 181 -9.53 -4.60 -14.15
CA CYS A 181 -8.68 -3.97 -13.13
C CYS A 181 -9.43 -3.03 -12.17
N GLU A 182 -10.76 -2.86 -12.31
CA GLU A 182 -11.49 -1.84 -11.54
C GLU A 182 -11.30 -1.92 -10.03
N HIS A 183 -11.36 -3.11 -9.45
CA HIS A 183 -11.18 -3.26 -8.00
C HIS A 183 -9.70 -3.13 -7.58
N PHE A 184 -8.73 -3.42 -8.46
CA PHE A 184 -7.31 -3.33 -8.16
C PHE A 184 -6.84 -1.88 -8.00
N TRP A 185 -7.51 -0.89 -8.63
CA TRP A 185 -7.13 0.52 -8.47
C TRP A 185 -7.29 1.01 -7.03
N LEU A 186 -8.42 0.70 -6.39
CA LEU A 186 -8.64 1.06 -4.99
C LEU A 186 -7.78 0.21 -4.05
N GLU A 187 -7.53 -1.04 -4.38
CA GLU A 187 -6.65 -1.91 -3.61
C GLU A 187 -5.18 -1.51 -3.74
N MET A 188 -4.73 -0.95 -4.87
CA MET A 188 -3.41 -0.33 -5.02
C MET A 188 -3.26 0.90 -4.12
N VAL A 189 -4.25 1.80 -4.09
CA VAL A 189 -4.22 2.93 -3.17
C VAL A 189 -4.22 2.45 -1.72
N ARG A 190 -4.99 1.41 -1.39
CA ARG A 190 -5.04 0.83 -0.04
C ARG A 190 -3.71 0.16 0.33
N TYR A 191 -3.09 -0.57 -0.59
CA TYR A 191 -1.77 -1.16 -0.42
C TYR A 191 -0.73 -0.06 -0.18
N TYR A 192 -0.63 0.89 -1.13
CA TYR A 192 0.31 2.00 -1.03
C TYR A 192 0.17 2.75 0.30
N SER A 193 -1.03 3.20 0.65
CA SER A 193 -1.28 4.05 1.82
C SER A 193 -0.98 3.35 3.15
N ASN A 194 -1.13 2.03 3.22
CA ASN A 194 -0.90 1.27 4.45
C ASN A 194 0.53 0.72 4.57
N ILE A 195 1.16 0.36 3.46
CA ILE A 195 2.48 -0.30 3.41
C ILE A 195 3.59 0.69 3.06
N VAL A 196 3.42 1.49 2.01
CA VAL A 196 4.46 2.37 1.44
C VAL A 196 4.33 3.82 1.91
N GLY A 197 3.12 4.26 2.28
CA GLY A 197 2.68 5.66 2.38
C GLY A 197 3.60 6.66 3.07
N LYS A 198 4.33 6.25 4.13
CA LYS A 198 5.32 7.09 4.83
C LYS A 198 6.53 7.46 3.95
N TYR A 199 6.83 6.65 2.95
CA TYR A 199 8.08 6.69 2.20
C TYR A 199 7.98 7.40 0.85
N GLY A 200 7.22 8.49 0.75
CA GLY A 200 7.03 9.25 -0.48
C GLY A 200 8.35 9.69 -1.14
N THR A 201 9.31 10.24 -0.37
CA THR A 201 10.64 10.62 -0.90
C THR A 201 11.44 9.43 -1.43
N PRO A 202 11.56 8.29 -0.74
CA PRO A 202 12.13 7.07 -1.31
C PRO A 202 11.49 6.62 -2.61
N VAL A 203 10.16 6.64 -2.72
CA VAL A 203 9.44 6.32 -3.96
C VAL A 203 9.81 7.28 -5.09
N GLN A 204 9.84 8.60 -4.84
CA GLN A 204 10.27 9.60 -5.83
C GLN A 204 11.72 9.35 -6.29
N ASN A 205 12.60 8.94 -5.39
CA ASN A 205 13.98 8.58 -5.75
C ASN A 205 14.04 7.30 -6.60
N ALA A 206 13.20 6.31 -6.32
CA ALA A 206 13.09 5.10 -7.13
C ALA A 206 12.59 5.44 -8.55
N LEU A 207 11.51 6.22 -8.67
CA LEU A 207 10.98 6.68 -9.98
C LEU A 207 12.03 7.43 -10.80
N LYS A 208 12.82 8.31 -10.17
CA LYS A 208 13.93 9.03 -10.85
C LYS A 208 15.02 8.09 -11.38
N LYS A 209 15.35 7.02 -10.65
CA LYS A 209 16.34 6.04 -11.09
C LYS A 209 15.88 5.26 -12.33
N LEU A 210 14.58 5.06 -12.47
CA LEU A 210 13.96 4.32 -13.57
C LEU A 210 13.58 5.23 -14.77
N ALA A 211 13.64 6.55 -14.62
CA ALA A 211 13.10 7.51 -15.60
C ALA A 211 13.69 7.39 -17.01
N ASN A 212 14.92 6.89 -17.14
CA ASN A 212 15.60 6.73 -18.44
C ASN A 212 15.58 5.27 -18.94
N GLU A 213 14.97 4.36 -18.20
CA GLU A 213 14.87 2.95 -18.61
C GLU A 213 13.60 2.76 -19.45
N LYS A 214 13.72 1.93 -20.48
CA LYS A 214 12.54 1.46 -21.19
C LYS A 214 11.89 0.35 -20.40
N ILE A 215 10.61 0.51 -20.09
CA ILE A 215 9.82 -0.46 -19.32
C ILE A 215 8.52 -0.71 -20.09
N ASP A 216 8.33 -1.95 -20.51
CA ASP A 216 7.13 -2.42 -21.21
C ASP A 216 6.22 -3.24 -20.29
N TYR A 217 6.78 -3.83 -19.20
CA TYR A 217 6.06 -4.60 -18.18
C TYR A 217 6.52 -4.22 -16.78
N ILE A 218 5.59 -4.12 -15.83
CA ILE A 218 5.87 -4.06 -14.39
C ILE A 218 5.30 -5.31 -13.73
N CYS A 219 6.19 -6.11 -13.17
CA CYS A 219 5.93 -7.37 -12.49
C CYS A 219 6.15 -7.18 -10.99
N SER A 220 5.10 -6.79 -10.27
CA SER A 220 5.14 -6.64 -8.82
C SER A 220 4.96 -7.99 -8.12
N THR A 221 5.29 -8.03 -6.83
CA THR A 221 5.10 -9.21 -5.97
C THR A 221 3.65 -9.46 -5.59
N HIS A 222 2.75 -8.48 -5.79
CA HIS A 222 1.32 -8.60 -5.53
C HIS A 222 0.47 -7.98 -6.64
N GLY A 223 -0.67 -8.62 -6.94
CA GLY A 223 -1.63 -8.14 -7.94
C GLY A 223 -1.22 -8.45 -9.39
N PRO A 224 -1.81 -7.76 -10.36
CA PRO A 224 -1.59 -8.01 -11.79
C PRO A 224 -0.19 -7.66 -12.27
N VAL A 225 0.23 -8.26 -13.38
CA VAL A 225 1.33 -7.74 -14.20
C VAL A 225 0.79 -6.60 -15.04
N TRP A 226 1.40 -5.43 -14.89
CA TRP A 226 1.00 -4.22 -15.60
C TRP A 226 1.74 -4.11 -16.93
N HIS A 227 1.00 -3.93 -18.03
CA HIS A 227 1.49 -3.79 -19.39
C HIS A 227 0.75 -2.69 -20.15
N GLU A 228 -0.57 -2.78 -20.30
CA GLU A 228 -1.36 -1.77 -21.00
C GLU A 228 -1.62 -0.52 -20.15
N GLN A 229 -1.69 -0.67 -18.81
CA GLN A 229 -2.00 0.42 -17.87
C GLN A 229 -0.76 1.05 -17.22
N LEU A 230 0.45 0.84 -17.75
CA LEU A 230 1.72 1.31 -17.17
C LEU A 230 1.70 2.80 -16.83
N GLN A 231 1.24 3.65 -17.76
CA GLN A 231 1.20 5.09 -17.54
C GLN A 231 0.31 5.47 -16.35
N LYS A 232 -0.84 4.81 -16.22
CA LYS A 232 -1.77 5.03 -15.11
C LYS A 232 -1.15 4.60 -13.78
N VAL A 233 -0.54 3.42 -13.74
CA VAL A 233 0.11 2.87 -12.55
C VAL A 233 1.24 3.76 -12.06
N VAL A 234 2.14 4.17 -12.96
CA VAL A 234 3.27 5.07 -12.63
C VAL A 234 2.75 6.45 -12.19
N ALA A 235 1.76 7.02 -12.87
CA ALA A 235 1.15 8.29 -12.49
C ALA A 235 0.47 8.23 -11.12
N MET A 236 -0.17 7.10 -10.76
CA MET A 236 -0.74 6.92 -9.42
C MET A 236 0.35 6.91 -8.35
N TYR A 237 1.44 6.18 -8.55
CA TYR A 237 2.56 6.14 -7.63
C TYR A 237 3.27 7.49 -7.49
N ASP A 238 3.48 8.20 -8.60
CA ASP A 238 4.07 9.53 -8.61
C ASP A 238 3.22 10.51 -7.80
N ARG A 239 1.91 10.55 -8.03
CA ARG A 239 0.98 11.41 -7.31
C ARG A 239 0.89 11.08 -5.82
N MET A 240 0.72 9.79 -5.47
CA MET A 240 0.63 9.36 -4.08
C MET A 240 1.91 9.67 -3.30
N SER A 241 3.08 9.48 -3.91
CA SER A 241 4.38 9.76 -3.26
C SER A 241 4.70 11.24 -3.08
N LYS A 242 4.00 12.11 -3.82
CA LYS A 242 4.01 13.57 -3.62
C LYS A 242 2.92 14.05 -2.67
N TYR A 243 2.07 13.15 -2.18
CA TYR A 243 0.87 13.47 -1.40
C TYR A 243 -0.07 14.43 -2.15
N GLU A 244 -0.20 14.25 -3.46
CA GLU A 244 -1.12 14.97 -4.32
C GLU A 244 -2.47 14.24 -4.33
N ALA A 245 -3.41 14.72 -3.52
CA ALA A 245 -4.72 14.13 -3.36
C ALA A 245 -5.75 14.74 -4.33
N GLU A 246 -6.83 13.99 -4.59
CA GLU A 246 -7.99 14.46 -5.36
C GLU A 246 -8.86 15.39 -4.51
N ASP A 247 -9.64 16.27 -5.16
CA ASP A 247 -10.65 17.04 -4.46
C ASP A 247 -11.77 16.14 -3.96
N GLY A 248 -11.91 16.08 -2.66
CA GLY A 248 -12.86 15.26 -1.98
C GLY A 248 -12.75 15.41 -0.46
N LEU A 249 -13.72 14.87 0.25
CA LEU A 249 -13.88 14.98 1.69
C LEU A 249 -14.12 13.60 2.30
N VAL A 250 -13.26 13.23 3.24
CA VAL A 250 -13.48 12.09 4.13
C VAL A 250 -14.02 12.60 5.46
N ILE A 251 -15.15 12.07 5.91
CA ILE A 251 -15.72 12.36 7.22
C ILE A 251 -15.66 11.09 8.05
N CYS A 252 -14.93 11.14 9.17
CA CYS A 252 -14.82 10.01 10.10
C CYS A 252 -15.47 10.37 11.43
N TYR A 253 -16.33 9.49 11.93
CA TYR A 253 -16.97 9.72 13.22
C TYR A 253 -16.97 8.48 14.11
N GLY A 254 -16.74 8.68 15.40
CA GLY A 254 -17.11 7.75 16.44
C GLY A 254 -18.47 8.12 17.05
N THR A 255 -19.26 7.15 17.44
CA THR A 255 -20.55 7.42 18.12
C THR A 255 -20.93 6.24 19.01
N MET A 256 -21.54 6.52 20.16
CA MET A 256 -22.10 5.49 21.04
C MET A 256 -23.60 5.29 20.82
N TYR A 257 -24.33 6.39 20.72
CA TYR A 257 -25.81 6.38 20.67
C TYR A 257 -26.37 7.21 19.50
N GLY A 258 -25.57 7.49 18.45
CA GLY A 258 -25.99 8.14 17.22
C GLY A 258 -25.96 9.68 17.23
N ASN A 259 -25.68 10.34 18.36
CA ASN A 259 -25.69 11.80 18.40
C ASN A 259 -24.54 12.45 17.61
N THR A 260 -23.31 11.92 17.73
CA THR A 260 -22.15 12.37 16.94
C THR A 260 -22.34 12.06 15.44
N GLU A 261 -22.96 10.93 15.10
CA GLU A 261 -23.36 10.57 13.73
C GLU A 261 -24.25 11.63 13.10
N ARG A 262 -25.26 12.14 13.84
CA ARG A 262 -26.13 13.21 13.35
C ARG A 262 -25.37 14.49 13.00
N MET A 263 -24.31 14.83 13.75
CA MET A 263 -23.43 15.95 13.39
C MET A 263 -22.72 15.68 12.05
N ALA A 264 -22.13 14.49 11.88
CA ALA A 264 -21.44 14.07 10.65
C ALA A 264 -22.38 14.17 9.41
N GLU A 265 -23.63 13.71 9.55
CA GLU A 265 -24.65 13.78 8.48
C GLU A 265 -25.00 15.23 8.09
N VAL A 266 -25.13 16.14 9.07
CA VAL A 266 -25.37 17.56 8.80
C VAL A 266 -24.19 18.19 8.07
N ILE A 267 -22.95 17.88 8.51
CA ILE A 267 -21.71 18.38 7.89
C ILE A 267 -21.61 17.86 6.44
N ALA A 268 -21.80 16.56 6.22
CA ALA A 268 -21.73 15.94 4.90
C ALA A 268 -22.74 16.57 3.91
N ARG A 269 -23.98 16.76 4.36
CA ARG A 269 -25.03 17.40 3.55
C ARG A 269 -24.67 18.84 3.20
N ALA A 270 -24.16 19.61 4.15
CA ALA A 270 -23.78 20.99 3.91
C ALA A 270 -22.60 21.10 2.92
N ALA A 271 -21.59 20.25 3.06
CA ALA A 271 -20.46 20.17 2.11
C ALA A 271 -20.95 19.80 0.69
N SER A 272 -21.85 18.81 0.58
CA SER A 272 -22.44 18.41 -0.70
C SER A 272 -23.26 19.54 -1.34
N GLN A 273 -24.09 20.24 -0.57
CA GLN A 273 -24.85 21.40 -1.04
C GLN A 273 -23.96 22.57 -1.48
N ALA A 274 -22.75 22.67 -0.90
CA ALA A 274 -21.75 23.66 -1.26
C ALA A 274 -20.84 23.19 -2.43
N GLY A 275 -21.13 22.04 -3.06
CA GLY A 275 -20.53 21.61 -4.33
C GLY A 275 -19.50 20.48 -4.23
N VAL A 276 -19.18 19.97 -3.04
CA VAL A 276 -18.27 18.82 -2.91
C VAL A 276 -19.00 17.56 -3.41
N LYS A 277 -18.46 16.93 -4.46
CA LYS A 277 -19.05 15.74 -5.08
C LYS A 277 -18.52 14.43 -4.48
N ASN A 278 -17.24 14.38 -4.18
CA ASN A 278 -16.58 13.21 -3.62
C ASN A 278 -16.60 13.29 -2.09
N ILE A 279 -17.60 12.71 -1.47
CA ILE A 279 -17.74 12.66 0.00
C ILE A 279 -17.86 11.21 0.42
N VAL A 280 -17.03 10.80 1.38
CA VAL A 280 -17.08 9.47 2.01
C VAL A 280 -17.27 9.66 3.51
N VAL A 281 -18.22 8.91 4.09
CA VAL A 281 -18.55 9.02 5.52
C VAL A 281 -18.31 7.66 6.19
N TYR A 282 -17.48 7.64 7.23
CA TYR A 282 -17.08 6.43 7.92
C TYR A 282 -17.41 6.46 9.41
N ASN A 283 -18.02 5.39 9.88
CA ASN A 283 -18.06 5.08 11.30
C ASN A 283 -16.79 4.28 11.67
N VAL A 284 -15.89 4.87 12.49
CA VAL A 284 -14.60 4.28 12.86
C VAL A 284 -14.72 2.98 13.65
N SER A 285 -15.87 2.73 14.29
CA SER A 285 -16.13 1.46 14.98
C SER A 285 -16.61 0.33 14.08
N LYS A 286 -16.96 0.63 12.82
CA LYS A 286 -17.51 -0.33 11.86
C LYS A 286 -16.61 -0.58 10.66
N THR A 287 -15.76 0.39 10.34
CA THR A 287 -14.89 0.33 9.16
C THR A 287 -13.45 0.16 9.60
N HIS A 288 -12.78 -0.85 9.08
CA HIS A 288 -11.35 -1.04 9.37
C HIS A 288 -10.54 0.15 8.85
N HIS A 289 -9.60 0.62 9.66
CA HIS A 289 -8.84 1.85 9.41
C HIS A 289 -8.11 1.86 8.07
N SER A 290 -7.68 0.70 7.55
CA SER A 290 -6.99 0.62 6.25
C SER A 290 -7.80 1.20 5.08
N TYR A 291 -9.13 1.10 5.13
CA TYR A 291 -10.01 1.70 4.11
C TYR A 291 -10.15 3.21 4.30
N ILE A 292 -10.19 3.66 5.55
CA ILE A 292 -10.24 5.09 5.88
C ILE A 292 -8.93 5.76 5.45
N ILE A 293 -7.78 5.17 5.79
CA ILE A 293 -6.45 5.63 5.41
C ILE A 293 -6.30 5.70 3.89
N ARG A 294 -6.80 4.69 3.16
CA ARG A 294 -6.86 4.70 1.69
C ARG A 294 -7.52 5.97 1.17
N ASP A 295 -8.69 6.30 1.71
CA ASP A 295 -9.46 7.44 1.20
C ASP A 295 -8.92 8.78 1.71
N VAL A 296 -8.25 8.84 2.87
CA VAL A 296 -7.49 10.01 3.30
C VAL A 296 -6.29 10.26 2.38
N PHE A 297 -5.59 9.22 1.90
CA PHE A 297 -4.57 9.38 0.85
C PHE A 297 -5.15 9.84 -0.47
N ARG A 298 -6.36 9.41 -0.80
CA ARG A 298 -7.03 9.74 -2.05
C ARG A 298 -7.60 11.16 -2.06
N TYR A 299 -8.20 11.62 -0.96
CA TYR A 299 -8.93 12.88 -0.88
C TYR A 299 -8.27 13.88 0.05
N ARG A 300 -8.21 15.14 -0.39
CA ARG A 300 -7.44 16.20 0.27
C ARG A 300 -8.02 16.68 1.60
N ALA A 301 -9.32 16.54 1.84
CA ALA A 301 -9.96 17.04 3.05
C ALA A 301 -10.41 15.90 3.99
N LEU A 302 -10.20 16.12 5.27
CA LEU A 302 -10.61 15.25 6.36
C LEU A 302 -11.42 16.02 7.39
N ILE A 303 -12.58 15.51 7.78
CA ILE A 303 -13.30 15.97 8.97
C ILE A 303 -13.46 14.79 9.93
N VAL A 304 -13.03 14.97 11.17
CA VAL A 304 -13.09 13.93 12.20
C VAL A 304 -13.93 14.36 13.38
N GLY A 305 -14.68 13.41 13.95
CA GLY A 305 -15.52 13.72 15.09
C GLY A 305 -15.74 12.53 16.01
N ALA A 306 -15.77 12.79 17.32
CA ALA A 306 -15.96 11.73 18.30
C ALA A 306 -16.62 12.22 19.59
N PRO A 307 -17.24 11.32 20.37
CA PRO A 307 -17.65 11.66 21.72
C PRO A 307 -16.46 11.69 22.67
N THR A 308 -16.59 12.45 23.76
CA THR A 308 -15.72 12.30 24.93
C THR A 308 -16.07 11.00 25.63
N TYR A 309 -15.06 10.15 25.83
CA TYR A 309 -15.19 8.87 26.54
C TYR A 309 -14.13 8.78 27.62
N ASN A 310 -14.52 8.42 28.84
CA ASN A 310 -13.62 8.31 30.01
C ASN A 310 -12.68 9.52 30.18
N THR A 311 -13.23 10.75 30.04
CA THR A 311 -12.48 12.00 30.07
C THR A 311 -11.37 12.15 29.03
N GLY A 312 -11.38 11.34 27.98
CA GLY A 312 -10.46 11.30 26.84
C GLY A 312 -11.17 11.30 25.49
N LEU A 313 -10.43 11.00 24.45
CA LEU A 313 -10.97 10.79 23.12
C LEU A 313 -11.57 9.37 23.04
N TYR A 314 -12.56 9.18 22.18
CA TYR A 314 -13.11 7.88 21.84
C TYR A 314 -12.04 6.98 21.23
N HIS A 315 -11.87 5.76 21.75
CA HIS A 315 -10.71 4.89 21.48
C HIS A 315 -10.44 4.66 20.00
N GLU A 316 -11.46 4.27 19.23
CA GLU A 316 -11.29 3.97 17.79
C GLU A 316 -10.87 5.21 16.98
N MET A 317 -11.27 6.41 17.41
CA MET A 317 -10.81 7.65 16.80
C MET A 317 -9.37 7.96 17.16
N ASP A 318 -8.98 7.72 18.42
CA ASP A 318 -7.60 7.93 18.89
C ASP A 318 -6.61 7.03 18.13
N VAL A 319 -6.97 5.75 17.94
CA VAL A 319 -6.18 4.81 17.13
C VAL A 319 -6.08 5.26 15.67
N LEU A 320 -7.18 5.67 15.03
CA LEU A 320 -7.16 6.16 13.66
C LEU A 320 -6.22 7.37 13.50
N LEU A 321 -6.30 8.36 14.42
CA LEU A 321 -5.45 9.54 14.35
C LEU A 321 -3.97 9.19 14.55
N SER A 322 -3.66 8.25 15.44
CA SER A 322 -2.31 7.71 15.63
C SER A 322 -1.79 7.04 14.36
N GLU A 323 -2.60 6.22 13.70
CA GLU A 323 -2.21 5.56 12.46
C GLU A 323 -1.99 6.55 11.30
N LEU A 324 -2.82 7.60 11.20
CA LEU A 324 -2.62 8.66 10.21
C LEU A 324 -1.33 9.46 10.47
N ALA A 325 -1.07 9.82 11.73
CA ALA A 325 0.16 10.53 12.12
C ALA A 325 1.43 9.73 11.78
N ASN A 326 1.41 8.40 11.99
CA ASN A 326 2.54 7.53 11.67
C ASN A 326 2.88 7.47 10.18
N ARG A 327 1.97 7.87 9.29
CA ARG A 327 2.19 7.90 7.84
C ARG A 327 2.74 9.20 7.29
N ASP A 328 2.89 10.22 8.15
CA ASP A 328 3.47 11.53 7.78
C ASP A 328 2.84 12.12 6.50
N ILE A 329 1.51 12.01 6.37
CA ILE A 329 0.75 12.49 5.22
C ILE A 329 0.85 14.02 5.17
N LYS A 330 0.97 14.60 3.98
CA LYS A 330 1.17 16.05 3.77
C LYS A 330 0.08 16.65 2.89
N ASN A 331 -0.01 17.97 2.92
CA ASN A 331 -0.87 18.76 2.02
C ASN A 331 -2.38 18.49 2.19
N HIS A 332 -2.82 18.20 3.44
CA HIS A 332 -4.21 17.92 3.74
C HIS A 332 -4.87 19.04 4.55
N LEU A 333 -6.19 19.11 4.42
CA LEU A 333 -7.07 19.99 5.18
C LEU A 333 -7.76 19.20 6.29
N ILE A 334 -7.98 19.81 7.45
CA ILE A 334 -8.69 19.17 8.56
C ILE A 334 -9.74 20.08 9.20
N GLY A 335 -10.91 19.53 9.46
CA GLY A 335 -11.90 20.08 10.38
C GLY A 335 -12.27 19.06 11.43
N TRP A 336 -12.81 19.49 12.57
CA TRP A 336 -13.22 18.50 13.58
C TRP A 336 -14.41 18.95 14.42
N PHE A 337 -15.05 17.96 15.03
CA PHE A 337 -16.21 18.16 15.89
C PHE A 337 -16.22 17.12 17.01
N GLY A 338 -17.00 17.37 18.04
CA GLY A 338 -17.10 16.44 19.16
C GLY A 338 -18.39 16.55 19.94
N SER A 339 -18.68 15.52 20.72
CA SER A 339 -19.84 15.50 21.62
C SER A 339 -19.43 15.09 23.03
N TYR A 340 -20.24 15.47 24.01
CA TYR A 340 -20.05 15.10 25.41
C TYR A 340 -21.38 15.11 26.19
N GLY A 341 -21.41 14.36 27.30
CA GLY A 341 -22.52 14.37 28.24
C GLY A 341 -22.37 15.46 29.32
N TRP A 342 -21.25 15.42 30.05
CA TRP A 342 -20.98 16.28 31.22
C TRP A 342 -19.60 16.93 31.23
N ALA A 343 -18.59 16.34 30.59
CA ALA A 343 -17.25 16.86 30.49
C ALA A 343 -16.78 16.78 29.03
N SER A 344 -16.30 17.90 28.49
CA SER A 344 -15.81 18.01 27.13
C SER A 344 -14.31 17.77 27.06
N LYS A 345 -13.86 16.86 26.17
CA LYS A 345 -12.44 16.61 25.87
C LYS A 345 -12.19 16.25 24.42
N ALA A 346 -13.14 15.72 23.68
CA ALA A 346 -12.91 15.20 22.35
C ALA A 346 -12.37 16.26 21.38
N VAL A 347 -12.98 17.43 21.33
CA VAL A 347 -12.56 18.54 20.45
C VAL A 347 -11.12 18.98 20.75
N GLN A 348 -10.80 19.15 22.05
CA GLN A 348 -9.44 19.47 22.48
C GLN A 348 -8.44 18.41 22.06
N LYS A 349 -8.75 17.12 22.28
CA LYS A 349 -7.85 16.00 21.98
C LYS A 349 -7.60 15.83 20.48
N ILE A 350 -8.60 16.05 19.64
CA ILE A 350 -8.42 16.03 18.18
C ILE A 350 -7.51 17.19 17.75
N GLY A 351 -7.70 18.38 18.31
CA GLY A 351 -6.79 19.51 18.07
C GLY A 351 -5.34 19.21 18.47
N GLU A 352 -5.11 18.60 19.64
CA GLU A 352 -3.79 18.15 20.10
C GLU A 352 -3.16 17.13 19.13
N TRP A 353 -3.95 16.20 18.56
CA TRP A 353 -3.49 15.27 17.53
C TRP A 353 -3.05 16.00 16.25
N ASN A 354 -3.81 17.02 15.83
CA ASN A 354 -3.42 17.80 14.67
C ASN A 354 -2.13 18.59 14.88
N GLU A 355 -2.00 19.25 16.03
CA GLU A 355 -0.83 20.07 16.37
C GLU A 355 0.46 19.24 16.50
N ASN A 356 0.37 18.04 17.09
CA ASN A 356 1.55 17.25 17.47
C ASN A 356 1.83 16.06 16.52
N GLY A 357 0.90 15.71 15.63
CA GLY A 357 1.02 14.48 14.82
C GLY A 357 0.64 14.64 13.35
N LEU A 358 -0.53 15.20 13.05
CA LEU A 358 -1.01 15.24 11.66
C LEU A 358 -0.47 16.46 10.90
N HIS A 359 -0.40 17.61 11.52
CA HIS A 359 0.05 18.88 10.93
C HIS A 359 -0.73 19.30 9.67
N PHE A 360 -2.02 18.94 9.59
CA PHE A 360 -2.92 19.34 8.51
C PHE A 360 -3.38 20.79 8.68
N GLU A 361 -3.71 21.46 7.58
CA GLU A 361 -4.23 22.83 7.61
C GLU A 361 -5.64 22.86 8.23
N PRO A 362 -5.85 23.54 9.37
CA PRO A 362 -7.17 23.64 9.99
C PRO A 362 -8.15 24.47 9.16
N VAL A 363 -9.38 23.98 9.02
CA VAL A 363 -10.46 24.63 8.25
C VAL A 363 -11.71 24.75 9.10
N GLY A 364 -12.27 25.95 9.16
CA GLY A 364 -13.47 26.26 9.94
C GLY A 364 -13.24 26.29 11.46
N THR A 365 -14.30 26.46 12.20
CA THR A 365 -14.29 26.44 13.66
C THR A 365 -14.69 25.05 14.15
N PRO A 366 -13.95 24.43 15.07
CA PRO A 366 -14.36 23.16 15.68
C PRO A 366 -15.74 23.25 16.32
N VAL A 367 -16.55 22.20 16.14
CA VAL A 367 -17.93 22.19 16.64
C VAL A 367 -18.05 21.28 17.84
N GLU A 368 -18.65 21.77 18.91
CA GLU A 368 -18.84 21.02 20.14
C GLU A 368 -20.33 20.90 20.49
N MET A 369 -20.78 19.69 20.81
CA MET A 369 -22.16 19.39 21.13
C MET A 369 -22.30 18.81 22.53
N LYS A 370 -23.09 19.46 23.38
CA LYS A 370 -23.51 18.87 24.65
C LYS A 370 -24.78 18.07 24.46
N GLN A 371 -24.70 16.76 24.74
CA GLN A 371 -25.82 15.80 24.73
C GLN A 371 -26.51 15.65 23.36
N ALA A 372 -27.47 16.49 23.00
CA ALA A 372 -28.29 16.34 21.79
C ALA A 372 -28.09 17.50 20.81
N LEU A 373 -28.31 17.25 19.53
CA LEU A 373 -28.17 18.23 18.45
C LEU A 373 -29.27 19.32 18.58
N SER A 374 -28.84 20.53 18.96
CA SER A 374 -29.68 21.73 18.93
C SER A 374 -29.67 22.39 17.55
N THR A 375 -30.58 23.33 17.32
CA THR A 375 -30.60 24.13 16.08
C THR A 375 -29.29 24.92 15.92
N GLU A 376 -28.77 25.50 16.99
CA GLU A 376 -27.53 26.26 16.98
C GLU A 376 -26.31 25.38 16.59
N VAL A 377 -26.16 24.22 17.21
CA VAL A 377 -25.10 23.26 16.87
C VAL A 377 -25.23 22.76 15.44
N ALA A 378 -26.47 22.54 14.96
CA ALA A 378 -26.70 22.17 13.56
C ALA A 378 -26.23 23.28 12.59
N GLU A 379 -26.44 24.57 12.91
CA GLU A 379 -25.90 25.67 12.10
C GLU A 379 -24.38 25.71 12.12
N GLN A 380 -23.72 25.47 13.27
CA GLN A 380 -22.27 25.36 13.35
C GLN A 380 -21.74 24.18 12.51
N CYS A 381 -22.40 23.04 12.52
CA CYS A 381 -22.07 21.90 11.66
C CYS A 381 -22.20 22.25 10.16
N ARG A 382 -23.27 22.98 9.77
CA ARG A 382 -23.42 23.45 8.39
C ARG A 382 -22.31 24.41 7.99
N ALA A 383 -21.94 25.32 8.90
CA ALA A 383 -20.85 26.26 8.67
C ALA A 383 -19.50 25.54 8.45
N LEU A 384 -19.20 24.51 9.25
CA LEU A 384 -17.98 23.70 9.09
C LEU A 384 -17.96 22.98 7.72
N GLY A 385 -19.07 22.35 7.32
CA GLY A 385 -19.17 21.70 6.01
C GLY A 385 -19.01 22.66 4.83
N LYS A 386 -19.59 23.84 4.90
CA LYS A 386 -19.43 24.89 3.90
C LYS A 386 -18.02 25.44 3.84
N ALA A 387 -17.40 25.74 4.99
CA ALA A 387 -16.03 26.24 5.05
C ALA A 387 -15.05 25.24 4.41
N MET A 388 -15.23 23.95 4.66
CA MET A 388 -14.41 22.92 4.03
C MET A 388 -14.61 22.89 2.49
N ALA A 389 -15.85 22.99 2.01
CA ALA A 389 -16.14 23.05 0.59
C ALA A 389 -15.52 24.28 -0.08
N GLU A 390 -15.62 25.45 0.54
CA GLU A 390 -15.05 26.70 0.04
C GLU A 390 -13.51 26.61 -0.01
N ARG A 391 -12.88 26.02 1.01
CA ARG A 391 -11.40 25.84 1.02
C ARG A 391 -10.93 24.84 -0.04
N LEU A 392 -11.67 23.75 -0.26
CA LEU A 392 -11.39 22.79 -1.33
C LEU A 392 -11.46 23.45 -2.72
N ALA A 393 -12.43 24.35 -2.93
CA ALA A 393 -12.60 25.04 -4.23
C ALA A 393 -11.50 26.08 -4.53
N GLN A 394 -10.71 26.47 -3.55
CA GLN A 394 -9.61 27.43 -3.72
C GLN A 394 -8.28 26.78 -4.17
N GLY A 395 -8.20 25.46 -4.22
CA GLY A 395 -7.01 24.69 -4.62
C GLY A 395 -6.07 24.40 -3.48
#